data_85d105e0c530fcd2ad6b23ffc7ee3177
#
_entry.id   85d105e0c530fcd2ad6b23ffc7ee3177
#
_cell.length_a   1.000
_cell.length_b   1.000
_cell.length_c   1.000
_cell.angle_alpha   90.00
_cell.angle_beta   90.00
_cell.angle_gamma   90.00
#
_symmetry.space_group_name_H-M   'P 1'
#
loop_
_entity.id
_entity.type
_entity.pdbx_description
1 polymer ?
#
loop_
_entity_poly.entity_id
_entity_poly.type
_entity_poly.pdbx_seq_one_letter_code
_entity_poly.pdbx_strand_id
1 'polypeptide(L)'
;MSTQNPLTIIHLVRAPIGGIFRHLADLALAQAGQGHRVGIVCDRLTGGPFEDAHIEQLQALLPLGVTRLAMPRAVGPSDLRAFISVLKALRKVRPDVLHCHGSKGGVYGRFARASGGLGKPTVVFYAPHGGSLHYPKASREGRLYFAMERLLERWTSALIHVSAYEQRTYSEKVGAPSCRAAVIHNGIGEPELLPVTPGSDARDFLFIGMLRDLKGVDLYIDAMHELNRQAPATAWIVGDGAEEDKARYRQMVAQRGLADLVSFHPSMPARQAFAMARAIVVPSRAESLPYIVLEAAGASIPMICTNVGGISEIYGEQADALVNPELPDITKAMRTLQQAGFRSDQIAPLHERVANGFSIRLMEQHIMQLYRSALDL
;
A
#
# COMPACT_ATOMS: atom_id res chain seq x y z
N MET A 1 -2.52 27.82 -18.11
CA MET A 1 -2.25 26.37 -18.29
C MET A 1 -0.91 26.27 -19.00
N SER A 2 0.15 25.83 -18.32
CA SER A 2 1.48 25.64 -18.96
C SER A 2 1.38 24.48 -19.93
N THR A 3 1.64 24.71 -21.22
CA THR A 3 1.68 23.70 -22.29
C THR A 3 2.93 22.84 -22.14
N GLN A 4 2.99 22.05 -21.09
CA GLN A 4 4.09 21.09 -20.91
C GLN A 4 3.85 19.88 -21.83
N ASN A 5 4.89 19.45 -22.56
CA ASN A 5 4.79 18.31 -23.47
C ASN A 5 4.30 17.05 -22.74
N PRO A 6 3.31 16.34 -23.30
CA PRO A 6 2.82 15.09 -22.71
C PRO A 6 3.94 14.03 -22.63
N LEU A 7 4.12 13.41 -21.49
CA LEU A 7 5.05 12.29 -21.29
C LEU A 7 4.34 10.96 -21.54
N THR A 8 5.08 9.97 -22.03
CA THR A 8 4.65 8.58 -22.09
C THR A 8 5.19 7.86 -20.85
N ILE A 9 4.28 7.47 -19.93
CA ILE A 9 4.61 6.92 -18.61
C ILE A 9 4.10 5.49 -18.52
N ILE A 10 4.94 4.56 -18.11
CA ILE A 10 4.53 3.18 -17.77
C ILE A 10 4.80 2.92 -16.30
N HIS A 11 3.76 2.50 -15.58
CA HIS A 11 3.86 1.93 -14.26
C HIS A 11 4.01 0.42 -14.36
N LEU A 12 5.04 -0.13 -13.73
CA LEU A 12 5.32 -1.57 -13.75
C LEU A 12 5.24 -2.14 -12.33
N VAL A 13 4.31 -3.05 -12.11
CA VAL A 13 4.14 -3.75 -10.83
C VAL A 13 3.95 -5.25 -11.06
N ARG A 14 4.48 -6.11 -10.17
CA ARG A 14 4.15 -7.52 -10.27
C ARG A 14 2.72 -7.79 -9.80
N ALA A 15 2.40 -7.50 -8.55
CA ALA A 15 1.10 -7.86 -7.99
C ALA A 15 0.15 -6.67 -7.96
N PRO A 16 -0.93 -6.68 -8.78
CA PRO A 16 -1.94 -5.62 -8.77
C PRO A 16 -2.92 -5.81 -7.61
N ILE A 17 -2.43 -5.79 -6.37
CA ILE A 17 -3.23 -5.99 -5.15
C ILE A 17 -2.81 -5.03 -4.04
N GLY A 18 -3.76 -4.71 -3.14
CA GLY A 18 -3.52 -3.94 -1.92
C GLY A 18 -3.01 -2.52 -2.16
N GLY A 19 -2.33 -1.95 -1.15
CA GLY A 19 -1.92 -0.54 -1.15
C GLY A 19 -0.96 -0.15 -2.26
N ILE A 20 -0.10 -1.06 -2.73
CA ILE A 20 0.80 -0.78 -3.86
C ILE A 20 0.02 -0.58 -5.17
N PHE A 21 -1.01 -1.39 -5.41
CA PHE A 21 -1.84 -1.25 -6.60
C PHE A 21 -2.71 0.01 -6.50
N ARG A 22 -3.25 0.29 -5.32
CA ARG A 22 -3.96 1.53 -5.03
C ARG A 22 -3.10 2.75 -5.37
N HIS A 23 -1.87 2.81 -4.85
CA HIS A 23 -0.93 3.91 -5.10
C HIS A 23 -0.71 4.16 -6.60
N LEU A 24 -0.36 3.10 -7.33
CA LEU A 24 -0.07 3.26 -8.75
C LEU A 24 -1.30 3.58 -9.60
N ALA A 25 -2.49 3.07 -9.22
CA ALA A 25 -3.74 3.35 -9.93
C ALA A 25 -4.13 4.83 -9.77
N ASP A 26 -4.13 5.34 -8.53
CA ASP A 26 -4.43 6.74 -8.24
C ASP A 26 -3.44 7.68 -8.93
N LEU A 27 -2.15 7.37 -8.89
CA LEU A 27 -1.11 8.14 -9.56
C LEU A 27 -1.27 8.11 -11.09
N ALA A 28 -1.53 6.94 -11.67
CA ALA A 28 -1.72 6.79 -13.11
C ALA A 28 -2.93 7.59 -13.62
N LEU A 29 -4.05 7.55 -12.88
CA LEU A 29 -5.25 8.32 -13.19
C LEU A 29 -5.00 9.83 -13.07
N ALA A 30 -4.32 10.28 -12.02
CA ALA A 30 -3.98 11.69 -11.83
C ALA A 30 -3.09 12.21 -12.99
N GLN A 31 -2.07 11.44 -13.36
CA GLN A 31 -1.18 11.78 -14.50
C GLN A 31 -1.91 11.77 -15.83
N ALA A 32 -2.81 10.80 -16.06
CA ALA A 32 -3.65 10.78 -17.27
C ALA A 32 -4.59 12.00 -17.35
N GLY A 33 -5.15 12.40 -16.19
CA GLY A 33 -5.95 13.62 -16.06
C GLY A 33 -5.18 14.90 -16.36
N GLN A 34 -3.85 14.91 -16.21
CA GLN A 34 -2.97 16.02 -16.63
C GLN A 34 -2.56 15.95 -18.12
N GLY A 35 -3.10 15.01 -18.89
CA GLY A 35 -2.85 14.86 -20.31
C GLY A 35 -1.65 14.00 -20.67
N HIS A 36 -1.04 13.28 -19.71
CA HIS A 36 0.04 12.35 -20.00
C HIS A 36 -0.48 11.04 -20.59
N ARG A 37 0.33 10.38 -21.42
CA ARG A 37 0.04 9.06 -21.97
C ARG A 37 0.49 7.99 -20.99
N VAL A 38 -0.43 7.53 -20.16
CA VAL A 38 -0.13 6.61 -19.04
C VAL A 38 -0.65 5.21 -19.32
N GLY A 39 0.11 4.20 -18.94
CA GLY A 39 -0.30 2.80 -18.96
C GLY A 39 0.30 2.00 -17.80
N ILE A 40 -0.29 0.85 -17.54
CA ILE A 40 0.12 -0.08 -16.48
C ILE A 40 0.55 -1.41 -17.10
N VAL A 41 1.67 -1.96 -16.60
CA VAL A 41 2.08 -3.35 -16.88
C VAL A 41 2.06 -4.11 -15.56
N CYS A 42 1.23 -5.15 -15.45
CA CYS A 42 1.08 -5.92 -14.23
C CYS A 42 0.90 -7.42 -14.47
N ASP A 43 0.91 -8.21 -13.38
CA ASP A 43 0.70 -9.66 -13.44
C ASP A 43 -0.77 -10.01 -13.72
N ARG A 44 -0.95 -11.14 -14.42
CA ARG A 44 -2.27 -11.75 -14.67
C ARG A 44 -2.57 -12.95 -13.76
N LEU A 45 -1.58 -13.39 -12.98
CA LEU A 45 -1.68 -14.58 -12.12
C LEU A 45 -2.11 -14.24 -10.69
N THR A 46 -2.18 -12.95 -10.38
CA THR A 46 -2.48 -12.42 -9.04
C THR A 46 -3.70 -11.51 -9.10
N GLY A 47 -4.54 -11.56 -8.08
CA GLY A 47 -5.78 -10.81 -7.96
C GLY A 47 -6.98 -11.73 -7.95
N GLY A 48 -8.15 -11.16 -7.76
CA GLY A 48 -9.45 -11.81 -7.77
C GLY A 48 -10.49 -10.90 -8.43
N PRO A 49 -11.80 -11.23 -8.30
CA PRO A 49 -12.86 -10.45 -8.94
C PRO A 49 -12.86 -8.96 -8.60
N PHE A 50 -12.45 -8.61 -7.38
CA PHE A 50 -12.37 -7.22 -6.93
C PHE A 50 -11.28 -6.44 -7.71
N GLU A 51 -10.09 -7.00 -7.81
CA GLU A 51 -8.98 -6.40 -8.57
C GLU A 51 -9.26 -6.42 -10.07
N ASP A 52 -9.86 -7.46 -10.60
CA ASP A 52 -10.19 -7.58 -12.02
C ASP A 52 -11.17 -6.49 -12.46
N ALA A 53 -12.21 -6.20 -11.67
CA ALA A 53 -13.14 -5.10 -11.93
C ALA A 53 -12.44 -3.73 -11.93
N HIS A 54 -11.50 -3.52 -11.00
CA HIS A 54 -10.72 -2.28 -10.95
C HIS A 54 -9.77 -2.17 -12.16
N ILE A 55 -9.14 -3.27 -12.58
CA ILE A 55 -8.28 -3.30 -13.76
C ILE A 55 -9.08 -2.98 -15.04
N GLU A 56 -10.31 -3.48 -15.17
CA GLU A 56 -11.19 -3.16 -16.30
C GLU A 56 -11.52 -1.67 -16.36
N GLN A 57 -11.79 -1.04 -15.22
CA GLN A 57 -11.98 0.41 -15.14
C GLN A 57 -10.73 1.17 -15.59
N LEU A 58 -9.55 0.79 -15.09
CA LEU A 58 -8.28 1.40 -15.49
C LEU A 58 -7.97 1.18 -16.98
N GLN A 59 -8.32 0.01 -17.53
CA GLN A 59 -8.18 -0.26 -18.97
C GLN A 59 -8.95 0.73 -19.84
N ALA A 60 -10.13 1.15 -19.39
CA ALA A 60 -10.97 2.12 -20.12
C ALA A 60 -10.51 3.57 -19.94
N LEU A 61 -9.94 3.92 -18.79
CA LEU A 61 -9.60 5.30 -18.40
C LEU A 61 -8.18 5.72 -18.81
N LEU A 62 -7.24 4.77 -18.87
CA LEU A 62 -5.84 5.09 -19.16
C LEU A 62 -5.57 5.11 -20.69
N PRO A 63 -4.88 6.15 -21.21
CA PRO A 63 -4.59 6.27 -22.66
C PRO A 63 -3.82 5.09 -23.28
N LEU A 64 -3.01 4.37 -22.48
CA LEU A 64 -2.26 3.18 -22.91
C LEU A 64 -2.82 1.89 -22.30
N GLY A 65 -3.89 1.98 -21.53
CA GLY A 65 -4.57 0.85 -20.89
C GLY A 65 -3.68 0.07 -19.90
N VAL A 66 -4.08 -1.17 -19.65
CA VAL A 66 -3.42 -2.11 -18.74
C VAL A 66 -2.96 -3.36 -19.50
N THR A 67 -1.67 -3.64 -19.47
CA THR A 67 -1.10 -4.86 -20.06
C THR A 67 -0.84 -5.89 -18.97
N ARG A 68 -1.56 -7.00 -19.00
CA ARG A 68 -1.40 -8.10 -18.04
C ARG A 68 -0.50 -9.20 -18.60
N LEU A 69 0.59 -9.52 -17.90
CA LEU A 69 1.60 -10.51 -18.27
C LEU A 69 1.72 -11.57 -17.18
N ALA A 70 2.22 -12.76 -17.49
CA ALA A 70 2.50 -13.78 -16.47
C ALA A 70 3.81 -13.42 -15.74
N MET A 71 3.72 -13.00 -14.48
CA MET A 71 4.86 -12.66 -13.62
C MET A 71 4.79 -13.49 -12.32
N PRO A 72 5.43 -14.67 -12.27
CA PRO A 72 5.33 -15.57 -11.12
C PRO A 72 5.87 -14.95 -9.83
N ARG A 73 5.30 -15.36 -8.68
CA ARG A 73 5.73 -14.89 -7.36
C ARG A 73 7.11 -15.45 -6.99
N ALA A 74 7.30 -16.75 -7.16
CA ALA A 74 8.57 -17.39 -6.86
C ALA A 74 9.68 -16.95 -7.81
N VAL A 75 10.92 -16.90 -7.33
CA VAL A 75 12.10 -16.65 -8.17
C VAL A 75 12.51 -17.95 -8.83
N GLY A 76 12.67 -17.94 -10.17
CA GLY A 76 13.03 -19.15 -10.90
C GLY A 76 13.17 -18.93 -12.42
N PRO A 77 13.36 -19.99 -13.21
CA PRO A 77 13.57 -19.90 -14.66
C PRO A 77 12.45 -19.21 -15.42
N SER A 78 11.22 -19.24 -14.89
CA SER A 78 10.05 -18.54 -15.45
C SER A 78 10.20 -17.02 -15.42
N ASP A 79 11.06 -16.45 -14.54
CA ASP A 79 11.35 -15.02 -14.51
C ASP A 79 12.00 -14.52 -15.81
N LEU A 80 12.79 -15.36 -16.49
CA LEU A 80 13.37 -15.00 -17.78
C LEU A 80 12.28 -14.78 -18.85
N ARG A 81 11.27 -15.67 -18.88
CA ARG A 81 10.12 -15.52 -19.81
C ARG A 81 9.29 -14.28 -19.46
N ALA A 82 9.05 -14.05 -18.17
CA ALA A 82 8.36 -12.85 -17.69
C ALA A 82 9.12 -11.59 -18.09
N PHE A 83 10.43 -11.54 -17.86
CA PHE A 83 11.29 -10.42 -18.25
C PHE A 83 11.23 -10.14 -19.76
N ILE A 84 11.35 -11.17 -20.62
CA ILE A 84 11.26 -11.02 -22.07
C ILE A 84 9.90 -10.43 -22.49
N SER A 85 8.81 -10.88 -21.85
CA SER A 85 7.46 -10.38 -22.11
C SER A 85 7.31 -8.92 -21.70
N VAL A 86 7.82 -8.54 -20.52
CA VAL A 86 7.87 -7.16 -20.04
C VAL A 86 8.69 -6.28 -21.01
N LEU A 87 9.88 -6.73 -21.39
CA LEU A 87 10.74 -6.00 -22.31
C LEU A 87 10.07 -5.78 -23.68
N LYS A 88 9.37 -6.78 -24.22
CA LYS A 88 8.60 -6.65 -25.47
C LYS A 88 7.48 -5.60 -25.33
N ALA A 89 6.73 -5.61 -24.23
CA ALA A 89 5.69 -4.64 -23.98
C ALA A 89 6.26 -3.21 -23.88
N LEU A 90 7.36 -3.03 -23.14
CA LEU A 90 8.03 -1.73 -23.00
C LEU A 90 8.61 -1.22 -24.32
N ARG A 91 9.20 -2.08 -25.14
CA ARG A 91 9.72 -1.73 -26.48
C ARG A 91 8.64 -1.26 -27.44
N LYS A 92 7.44 -1.83 -27.34
CA LYS A 92 6.29 -1.41 -28.18
C LYS A 92 5.84 0.00 -27.82
N VAL A 93 5.81 0.35 -26.53
CA VAL A 93 5.33 1.65 -26.04
C VAL A 93 6.42 2.73 -26.12
N ARG A 94 7.68 2.37 -25.88
CA ARG A 94 8.84 3.29 -25.79
C ARG A 94 8.58 4.43 -24.78
N PRO A 95 8.44 4.13 -23.48
CA PRO A 95 8.12 5.14 -22.49
C PRO A 95 9.24 6.16 -22.31
N ASP A 96 8.89 7.41 -21.99
CA ASP A 96 9.82 8.42 -21.49
C ASP A 96 10.20 8.11 -20.05
N VAL A 97 9.20 7.69 -19.28
CA VAL A 97 9.31 7.33 -17.86
C VAL A 97 8.85 5.89 -17.63
N LEU A 98 9.67 5.12 -16.95
CA LEU A 98 9.31 3.81 -16.42
C LEU A 98 9.33 3.87 -14.90
N HIS A 99 8.17 3.86 -14.25
CA HIS A 99 8.06 3.84 -12.80
C HIS A 99 7.76 2.42 -12.31
N CYS A 100 8.70 1.85 -11.59
CA CYS A 100 8.67 0.47 -11.13
C CYS A 100 8.23 0.42 -9.67
N HIS A 101 7.31 -0.48 -9.35
CA HIS A 101 6.72 -0.61 -8.02
C HIS A 101 6.96 -2.01 -7.43
N GLY A 102 7.42 -2.05 -6.18
CA GLY A 102 7.73 -3.28 -5.45
C GLY A 102 8.90 -4.06 -6.03
N SER A 103 9.42 -5.04 -5.29
CA SER A 103 10.69 -5.70 -5.59
C SER A 103 10.77 -6.28 -7.00
N LYS A 104 9.81 -7.12 -7.43
CA LYS A 104 9.88 -7.75 -8.78
C LYS A 104 9.61 -6.76 -9.91
N GLY A 105 8.67 -5.82 -9.75
CA GLY A 105 8.49 -4.74 -10.72
C GLY A 105 9.77 -3.94 -10.87
N GLY A 106 10.42 -3.61 -9.75
CA GLY A 106 11.72 -2.94 -9.70
C GLY A 106 12.82 -3.72 -10.40
N VAL A 107 12.91 -5.02 -10.19
CA VAL A 107 13.93 -5.87 -10.85
C VAL A 107 13.72 -5.88 -12.37
N TYR A 108 12.50 -6.18 -12.85
CA TYR A 108 12.24 -6.27 -14.29
C TYR A 108 12.49 -4.94 -15.01
N GLY A 109 12.01 -3.82 -14.47
CA GLY A 109 12.16 -2.53 -15.11
C GLY A 109 13.60 -2.03 -15.15
N ARG A 110 14.34 -2.16 -14.05
CA ARG A 110 15.76 -1.76 -13.95
C ARG A 110 16.63 -2.64 -14.85
N PHE A 111 16.38 -3.96 -14.94
CA PHE A 111 17.04 -4.83 -15.90
C PHE A 111 16.69 -4.50 -17.35
N ALA A 112 15.45 -4.10 -17.64
CA ALA A 112 15.08 -3.64 -18.98
C ALA A 112 15.92 -2.41 -19.39
N ARG A 113 16.18 -1.49 -18.47
CA ARG A 113 17.08 -0.35 -18.69
C ARG A 113 18.54 -0.82 -18.88
N ALA A 114 19.02 -1.71 -17.99
CA ALA A 114 20.37 -2.26 -18.03
C ALA A 114 20.70 -2.95 -19.35
N SER A 115 19.73 -3.67 -19.93
CA SER A 115 19.91 -4.40 -21.19
C SER A 115 20.03 -3.50 -22.43
N GLY A 116 19.87 -2.17 -22.29
CA GLY A 116 19.77 -1.27 -23.44
C GLY A 116 18.52 -1.48 -24.30
N GLY A 117 17.61 -2.35 -23.83
CA GLY A 117 16.51 -2.89 -24.61
C GLY A 117 15.30 -1.97 -24.79
N LEU A 118 15.28 -0.77 -24.22
CA LEU A 118 14.10 0.13 -24.29
C LEU A 118 14.03 0.94 -25.59
N GLY A 119 15.10 0.96 -26.38
CA GLY A 119 15.11 1.55 -27.74
C GLY A 119 15.19 3.08 -27.78
N LYS A 120 15.12 3.75 -26.63
CA LYS A 120 15.40 5.19 -26.44
C LYS A 120 15.87 5.47 -25.01
N PRO A 121 16.43 6.66 -24.73
CA PRO A 121 16.66 7.10 -23.36
C PRO A 121 15.32 7.09 -22.60
N THR A 122 15.25 6.28 -21.53
CA THR A 122 14.10 6.16 -20.64
C THR A 122 14.60 6.38 -19.22
N VAL A 123 14.01 7.30 -18.49
CA VAL A 123 14.31 7.45 -17.06
C VAL A 123 13.54 6.39 -16.25
N VAL A 124 14.22 5.79 -15.26
CA VAL A 124 13.66 4.72 -14.46
C VAL A 124 13.56 5.13 -13.01
N PHE A 125 12.35 5.10 -12.48
CA PHE A 125 12.06 5.33 -11.07
C PHE A 125 11.69 4.03 -10.38
N TYR A 126 12.04 3.93 -9.11
CA TYR A 126 11.71 2.75 -8.33
C TYR A 126 11.15 3.12 -6.97
N ALA A 127 9.96 2.60 -6.66
CA ALA A 127 9.32 2.69 -5.35
C ALA A 127 9.26 1.30 -4.71
N PRO A 128 9.98 1.05 -3.59
CA PRO A 128 10.03 -0.26 -2.93
C PRO A 128 8.70 -0.71 -2.34
N HIS A 129 7.92 0.19 -1.75
CA HIS A 129 6.67 -0.10 -1.02
C HIS A 129 6.83 -1.20 0.04
N GLY A 130 7.89 -1.11 0.84
CA GLY A 130 8.28 -2.15 1.80
C GLY A 130 8.97 -3.34 1.14
N GLY A 131 8.38 -3.97 0.18
CA GLY A 131 8.93 -5.04 -0.67
C GLY A 131 10.00 -5.91 -0.01
N SER A 132 11.21 -5.90 -0.55
CA SER A 132 12.40 -6.61 -0.02
C SER A 132 12.83 -6.13 1.38
N LEU A 133 12.44 -4.92 1.79
CA LEU A 133 12.86 -4.33 3.07
C LEU A 133 12.25 -5.03 4.31
N HIS A 134 11.22 -5.87 4.13
CA HIS A 134 10.67 -6.68 5.23
C HIS A 134 11.59 -7.83 5.66
N TYR A 135 12.54 -8.26 4.83
CA TYR A 135 13.45 -9.33 5.19
C TYR A 135 14.46 -8.88 6.27
N PRO A 136 14.80 -9.79 7.22
CA PRO A 136 15.88 -9.52 8.17
C PRO A 136 17.23 -9.35 7.47
N LYS A 137 18.01 -8.34 7.88
CA LYS A 137 19.34 -8.06 7.28
C LYS A 137 20.29 -9.25 7.36
N ALA A 138 20.19 -10.03 8.44
CA ALA A 138 21.06 -11.18 8.67
C ALA A 138 20.64 -12.43 7.90
N SER A 139 19.43 -12.51 7.34
CA SER A 139 18.96 -13.67 6.59
C SER A 139 19.71 -13.80 5.25
N ARG A 140 19.82 -15.04 4.74
CA ARG A 140 20.45 -15.30 3.43
C ARG A 140 19.69 -14.62 2.29
N GLU A 141 18.36 -14.70 2.34
CA GLU A 141 17.44 -14.05 1.38
C GLU A 141 17.58 -12.53 1.45
N GLY A 142 17.59 -11.95 2.66
CA GLY A 142 17.75 -10.52 2.85
C GLY A 142 19.05 -10.02 2.25
N ARG A 143 20.18 -10.67 2.53
CA ARG A 143 21.49 -10.29 1.96
C ARG A 143 21.49 -10.35 0.44
N LEU A 144 20.88 -11.37 -0.16
CA LEU A 144 20.77 -11.49 -1.61
C LEU A 144 19.93 -10.34 -2.21
N TYR A 145 18.76 -10.08 -1.62
CA TYR A 145 17.87 -9.02 -2.09
C TYR A 145 18.51 -7.65 -1.94
N PHE A 146 19.17 -7.36 -0.82
CA PHE A 146 19.82 -6.07 -0.60
C PHE A 146 21.02 -5.87 -1.52
N ALA A 147 21.81 -6.91 -1.79
CA ALA A 147 22.86 -6.85 -2.79
C ALA A 147 22.30 -6.56 -4.20
N MET A 148 21.17 -7.18 -4.55
CA MET A 148 20.48 -6.93 -5.81
C MET A 148 19.93 -5.50 -5.89
N GLU A 149 19.29 -5.00 -4.82
CA GLU A 149 18.83 -3.60 -4.75
C GLU A 149 19.97 -2.63 -4.97
N ARG A 150 21.12 -2.85 -4.28
CA ARG A 150 22.32 -2.03 -4.43
C ARG A 150 22.89 -2.05 -5.85
N LEU A 151 22.92 -3.22 -6.48
CA LEU A 151 23.39 -3.37 -7.85
C LEU A 151 22.49 -2.60 -8.83
N LEU A 152 21.18 -2.67 -8.65
CA LEU A 152 20.19 -2.11 -9.56
C LEU A 152 20.05 -0.58 -9.44
N GLU A 153 20.58 0.04 -8.39
CA GLU A 153 20.65 1.51 -8.29
C GLU A 153 21.35 2.16 -9.48
N ARG A 154 22.32 1.46 -10.10
CA ARG A 154 23.07 1.95 -11.29
C ARG A 154 22.16 2.27 -12.49
N TRP A 155 20.99 1.67 -12.53
CA TRP A 155 20.00 1.85 -13.61
C TRP A 155 18.71 2.51 -13.08
N THR A 156 18.82 3.20 -11.96
CA THR A 156 17.71 3.90 -11.29
C THR A 156 17.99 5.40 -11.33
N SER A 157 17.11 6.17 -11.93
CA SER A 157 17.22 7.64 -11.97
C SER A 157 16.92 8.24 -10.60
N ALA A 158 15.90 7.72 -9.90
CA ALA A 158 15.67 8.02 -8.50
C ALA A 158 14.87 6.91 -7.79
N LEU A 159 15.12 6.78 -6.49
CA LEU A 159 14.29 6.02 -5.54
C LEU A 159 13.19 6.93 -5.00
N ILE A 160 11.97 6.40 -4.89
CA ILE A 160 10.84 7.08 -4.29
C ILE A 160 10.37 6.27 -3.09
N HIS A 161 10.61 6.78 -1.90
CA HIS A 161 10.15 6.16 -0.66
C HIS A 161 8.82 6.77 -0.25
N VAL A 162 7.86 5.93 0.14
CA VAL A 162 6.53 6.40 0.56
C VAL A 162 6.53 7.00 1.98
N SER A 163 7.64 6.83 2.71
CA SER A 163 7.81 7.38 4.07
C SER A 163 9.29 7.59 4.39
N ALA A 164 9.58 8.47 5.34
CA ALA A 164 10.92 8.62 5.88
C ALA A 164 11.38 7.34 6.62
N TYR A 165 10.44 6.60 7.22
CA TYR A 165 10.72 5.27 7.76
C TYR A 165 11.24 4.32 6.68
N GLU A 166 10.60 4.26 5.53
CA GLU A 166 11.05 3.39 4.42
C GLU A 166 12.43 3.81 3.92
N GLN A 167 12.70 5.12 3.81
CA GLN A 167 14.01 5.64 3.41
C GLN A 167 15.11 5.27 4.42
N ARG A 168 14.84 5.43 5.73
CA ARG A 168 15.79 5.00 6.78
C ARG A 168 16.04 3.49 6.71
N THR A 169 14.96 2.70 6.60
CA THR A 169 15.05 1.23 6.51
C THR A 169 15.85 0.80 5.28
N TYR A 170 15.68 1.47 4.14
CA TYR A 170 16.48 1.23 2.95
C TYR A 170 17.97 1.51 3.22
N SER A 171 18.27 2.67 3.78
CA SER A 171 19.65 3.07 4.08
C SER A 171 20.34 2.13 5.10
N GLU A 172 19.60 1.63 6.07
CA GLU A 172 20.11 0.68 7.08
C GLU A 172 20.37 -0.72 6.50
N LYS A 173 19.50 -1.20 5.61
CA LYS A 173 19.55 -2.58 5.10
C LYS A 173 20.34 -2.71 3.81
N VAL A 174 20.19 -1.77 2.89
CA VAL A 174 20.84 -1.77 1.56
C VAL A 174 22.09 -0.90 1.56
N GLY A 175 22.05 0.22 2.29
CA GLY A 175 23.10 1.26 2.32
C GLY A 175 22.58 2.60 1.81
N ALA A 176 23.34 3.67 2.03
CA ALA A 176 23.00 4.99 1.49
C ALA A 176 22.85 4.90 -0.05
N PRO A 177 21.73 5.36 -0.63
CA PRO A 177 21.50 5.28 -2.06
C PRO A 177 22.61 5.95 -2.87
N SER A 178 23.05 5.33 -3.96
CA SER A 178 24.02 5.89 -4.90
C SER A 178 23.34 6.73 -6.00
N CYS A 179 22.03 6.66 -6.10
CA CYS A 179 21.20 7.48 -6.98
C CYS A 179 20.38 8.48 -6.15
N ARG A 180 19.70 9.42 -6.81
CA ARG A 180 18.77 10.34 -6.16
C ARG A 180 17.71 9.56 -5.39
N ALA A 181 17.34 10.05 -4.21
CA ALA A 181 16.25 9.49 -3.40
C ALA A 181 15.35 10.62 -2.89
N ALA A 182 14.04 10.36 -2.86
CA ALA A 182 13.05 11.28 -2.35
C ALA A 182 12.02 10.55 -1.48
N VAL A 183 11.50 11.23 -0.48
CA VAL A 183 10.31 10.79 0.27
C VAL A 183 9.11 11.51 -0.30
N ILE A 184 8.15 10.75 -0.81
CA ILE A 184 6.89 11.25 -1.34
C ILE A 184 5.77 10.38 -0.77
N HIS A 185 5.00 10.94 0.15
CA HIS A 185 3.95 10.22 0.85
C HIS A 185 2.83 9.78 -0.09
N ASN A 186 2.15 8.69 0.26
CA ASN A 186 0.89 8.30 -0.35
C ASN A 186 -0.16 9.39 -0.13
N GLY A 187 -1.09 9.54 -1.07
CA GLY A 187 -2.19 10.49 -0.97
C GLY A 187 -3.54 9.84 -1.24
N ILE A 188 -4.59 10.44 -0.69
CA ILE A 188 -5.99 10.08 -0.92
C ILE A 188 -6.72 11.18 -1.68
N GLY A 189 -7.86 10.83 -2.30
CA GLY A 189 -8.69 11.74 -3.07
C GLY A 189 -9.68 12.54 -2.21
N GLU A 190 -10.20 13.62 -2.75
CA GLU A 190 -11.22 14.44 -2.08
C GLU A 190 -12.46 13.65 -1.62
N PRO A 191 -13.00 12.66 -2.37
CA PRO A 191 -14.14 11.87 -1.92
C PRO A 191 -13.88 11.08 -0.64
N GLU A 192 -12.62 10.78 -0.35
CA GLU A 192 -12.21 10.03 0.84
C GLU A 192 -12.10 10.90 2.09
N LEU A 193 -12.05 12.21 1.91
CA LEU A 193 -12.08 13.19 3.00
C LEU A 193 -13.49 13.48 3.53
N LEU A 194 -14.51 12.95 2.87
CA LEU A 194 -15.88 13.09 3.36
C LEU A 194 -16.10 12.15 4.55
N PRO A 195 -16.60 12.64 5.71
CA PRO A 195 -16.90 11.78 6.85
C PRO A 195 -17.82 10.61 6.50
N VAL A 196 -17.64 9.48 7.17
CA VAL A 196 -18.53 8.32 7.10
C VAL A 196 -19.22 8.16 8.44
N THR A 197 -20.55 8.07 8.42
CA THR A 197 -21.33 7.78 9.61
C THR A 197 -21.61 6.29 9.66
N PRO A 198 -21.25 5.60 10.76
CA PRO A 198 -21.63 4.20 10.96
C PRO A 198 -23.14 3.99 10.94
N GLY A 199 -23.58 2.89 10.33
CA GLY A 199 -25.00 2.51 10.33
C GLY A 199 -25.55 2.19 11.71
N SER A 200 -26.86 2.13 11.85
CA SER A 200 -27.53 1.81 13.13
C SER A 200 -27.20 0.41 13.66
N ASP A 201 -26.88 -0.50 12.76
CA ASP A 201 -26.48 -1.90 13.00
C ASP A 201 -24.95 -2.10 12.98
N ALA A 202 -24.19 -1.00 12.96
CA ALA A 202 -22.74 -1.04 12.93
C ALA A 202 -22.16 -1.77 14.15
N ARG A 203 -21.22 -2.68 13.92
CA ARG A 203 -20.46 -3.36 14.97
C ARG A 203 -19.46 -2.41 15.64
N ASP A 204 -18.95 -2.83 16.79
CA ASP A 204 -18.04 -1.99 17.57
C ASP A 204 -16.71 -1.78 16.86
N PHE A 205 -16.10 -2.86 16.33
CA PHE A 205 -14.77 -2.80 15.75
C PHE A 205 -14.68 -3.39 14.35
N LEU A 206 -13.74 -2.89 13.57
CA LEU A 206 -13.41 -3.33 12.22
C LEU A 206 -11.91 -3.58 12.10
N PHE A 207 -11.53 -4.75 11.58
CA PHE A 207 -10.26 -4.96 10.90
C PHE A 207 -10.51 -4.94 9.39
N ILE A 208 -9.68 -4.21 8.62
CA ILE A 208 -9.71 -4.25 7.16
C ILE A 208 -8.30 -4.35 6.58
N GLY A 209 -8.05 -5.33 5.73
CA GLY A 209 -6.75 -5.54 5.10
C GLY A 209 -6.51 -6.97 4.65
N MET A 210 -5.32 -7.21 4.12
CA MET A 210 -4.92 -8.57 3.76
C MET A 210 -4.83 -9.46 5.00
N LEU A 211 -5.43 -10.65 4.93
CA LEU A 211 -5.44 -11.62 6.03
C LEU A 211 -4.08 -12.34 6.09
N ARG A 212 -3.13 -11.77 6.84
CA ARG A 212 -1.79 -12.31 7.08
C ARG A 212 -1.20 -11.77 8.39
N ASP A 213 -0.25 -12.49 8.98
CA ASP A 213 0.34 -12.17 10.30
C ASP A 213 0.98 -10.77 10.37
N LEU A 214 1.56 -10.30 9.26
CA LEU A 214 2.14 -8.94 9.20
C LEU A 214 1.11 -7.85 9.51
N LYS A 215 -0.17 -8.10 9.22
CA LYS A 215 -1.28 -7.18 9.48
C LYS A 215 -1.91 -7.33 10.87
N GLY A 216 -1.45 -8.32 11.66
CA GLY A 216 -1.87 -8.51 13.05
C GLY A 216 -3.30 -9.02 13.21
N VAL A 217 -3.82 -9.80 12.23
CA VAL A 217 -5.18 -10.38 12.33
C VAL A 217 -5.34 -11.24 13.58
N ASP A 218 -4.31 -12.01 13.92
CA ASP A 218 -4.23 -12.80 15.15
C ASP A 218 -4.27 -11.93 16.40
N LEU A 219 -3.52 -10.83 16.45
CA LEU A 219 -3.58 -9.85 17.55
C LEU A 219 -4.98 -9.24 17.70
N TYR A 220 -5.63 -8.95 16.57
CA TYR A 220 -7.02 -8.44 16.61
C TYR A 220 -7.99 -9.45 17.18
N ILE A 221 -7.92 -10.72 16.74
CA ILE A 221 -8.79 -11.79 17.25
C ILE A 221 -8.54 -12.03 18.76
N ASP A 222 -7.28 -12.08 19.18
CA ASP A 222 -6.94 -12.25 20.59
C ASP A 222 -7.36 -11.04 21.44
N ALA A 223 -7.24 -9.81 20.92
CA ALA A 223 -7.72 -8.61 21.61
C ALA A 223 -9.26 -8.61 21.74
N MET A 224 -9.99 -9.05 20.72
CA MET A 224 -11.43 -9.24 20.80
C MET A 224 -11.83 -10.29 21.85
N HIS A 225 -11.06 -11.37 21.97
CA HIS A 225 -11.28 -12.38 23.03
C HIS A 225 -11.10 -11.77 24.42
N GLU A 226 -9.99 -11.10 24.67
CA GLU A 226 -9.71 -10.47 25.97
C GLU A 226 -10.70 -9.34 26.31
N LEU A 227 -11.16 -8.59 25.34
CA LEU A 227 -12.17 -7.55 25.54
C LEU A 227 -13.51 -8.17 25.97
N ASN A 228 -13.94 -9.22 25.27
CA ASN A 228 -15.22 -9.90 25.55
C ASN A 228 -15.28 -10.66 26.88
N ARG A 229 -14.15 -10.92 27.52
CA ARG A 229 -14.14 -11.43 28.90
C ARG A 229 -14.64 -10.42 29.94
N GLN A 230 -14.70 -9.14 29.60
CA GLN A 230 -15.06 -8.06 30.51
C GLN A 230 -16.31 -7.30 30.08
N ALA A 231 -16.45 -7.01 28.78
CA ALA A 231 -17.59 -6.32 28.23
C ALA A 231 -17.88 -6.84 26.81
N PRO A 232 -19.13 -7.14 26.46
CA PRO A 232 -19.49 -7.60 25.11
C PRO A 232 -19.06 -6.59 24.05
N ALA A 233 -18.44 -7.09 22.99
CA ALA A 233 -18.07 -6.31 21.81
C ALA A 233 -18.19 -7.17 20.54
N THR A 234 -18.62 -6.55 19.47
CA THR A 234 -18.81 -7.17 18.17
C THR A 234 -17.81 -6.65 17.14
N ALA A 235 -17.47 -7.47 16.15
CA ALA A 235 -16.44 -7.08 15.20
C ALA A 235 -16.64 -7.64 13.79
N TRP A 236 -16.08 -6.90 12.81
CA TRP A 236 -15.86 -7.36 11.45
C TRP A 236 -14.39 -7.59 11.17
N ILE A 237 -14.10 -8.64 10.39
CA ILE A 237 -12.83 -8.86 9.71
C ILE A 237 -13.11 -8.81 8.22
N VAL A 238 -12.68 -7.73 7.56
CA VAL A 238 -12.90 -7.48 6.13
C VAL A 238 -11.58 -7.65 5.38
N GLY A 239 -11.58 -8.50 4.38
CA GLY A 239 -10.39 -8.70 3.55
C GLY A 239 -10.27 -10.08 2.96
N ASP A 240 -9.17 -10.27 2.23
CA ASP A 240 -8.84 -11.55 1.60
C ASP A 240 -7.39 -11.95 1.87
N GLY A 241 -7.03 -13.18 1.57
CA GLY A 241 -5.72 -13.76 1.79
C GLY A 241 -5.60 -15.16 1.20
N ALA A 242 -4.49 -15.86 1.49
CA ALA A 242 -4.37 -17.26 1.14
C ALA A 242 -5.44 -18.11 1.84
N GLU A 243 -5.93 -19.15 1.20
CA GLU A 243 -6.98 -20.00 1.77
C GLU A 243 -6.59 -20.59 3.12
N GLU A 244 -5.30 -20.96 3.28
CA GLU A 244 -4.75 -21.46 4.53
C GLU A 244 -4.83 -20.40 5.65
N ASP A 245 -4.51 -19.14 5.34
CA ASP A 245 -4.59 -18.03 6.30
C ASP A 245 -6.04 -17.75 6.68
N LYS A 246 -6.95 -17.70 5.71
CA LYS A 246 -8.39 -17.52 5.96
C LYS A 246 -8.96 -18.63 6.85
N ALA A 247 -8.62 -19.88 6.57
CA ALA A 247 -9.06 -21.03 7.36
C ALA A 247 -8.51 -20.94 8.79
N ARG A 248 -7.23 -20.61 8.94
CA ARG A 248 -6.57 -20.44 10.24
C ARG A 248 -7.25 -19.37 11.10
N TYR A 249 -7.53 -18.19 10.57
CA TYR A 249 -8.17 -17.12 11.33
C TYR A 249 -9.61 -17.43 11.69
N ARG A 250 -10.38 -18.11 10.82
CA ARG A 250 -11.73 -18.62 11.18
C ARG A 250 -11.66 -19.64 12.31
N GLN A 251 -10.68 -20.53 12.27
CA GLN A 251 -10.45 -21.50 13.35
C GLN A 251 -10.08 -20.79 14.67
N MET A 252 -9.24 -19.75 14.63
CA MET A 252 -8.91 -18.94 15.81
C MET A 252 -10.16 -18.31 16.42
N VAL A 253 -11.02 -17.69 15.62
CA VAL A 253 -12.29 -17.11 16.08
C VAL A 253 -13.17 -18.16 16.77
N ALA A 254 -13.32 -19.37 16.21
CA ALA A 254 -14.07 -20.44 16.80
C ALA A 254 -13.44 -20.94 18.11
N GLN A 255 -12.13 -21.16 18.15
CA GLN A 255 -11.40 -21.61 19.37
C GLN A 255 -11.45 -20.59 20.50
N ARG A 256 -11.57 -19.30 20.21
CA ARG A 256 -11.73 -18.21 21.20
C ARG A 256 -13.19 -18.02 21.66
N GLY A 257 -14.13 -18.79 21.13
CA GLY A 257 -15.57 -18.63 21.46
C GLY A 257 -16.17 -17.34 20.91
N LEU A 258 -15.66 -16.81 19.79
CA LEU A 258 -16.06 -15.55 19.20
C LEU A 258 -16.99 -15.71 17.96
N ALA A 259 -17.47 -16.93 17.68
CA ALA A 259 -18.19 -17.23 16.43
C ALA A 259 -19.43 -16.34 16.20
N ASP A 260 -20.13 -15.97 17.28
CA ASP A 260 -21.33 -15.10 17.21
C ASP A 260 -21.00 -13.61 17.26
N LEU A 261 -19.77 -13.24 17.60
CA LEU A 261 -19.34 -11.86 17.86
C LEU A 261 -18.45 -11.30 16.75
N VAL A 262 -17.66 -12.15 16.08
CA VAL A 262 -16.72 -11.78 15.04
C VAL A 262 -17.10 -12.46 13.73
N SER A 263 -17.36 -11.68 12.70
CA SER A 263 -17.72 -12.20 11.38
C SER A 263 -16.71 -11.76 10.32
N PHE A 264 -16.55 -12.58 9.29
CA PHE A 264 -15.69 -12.31 8.14
C PHE A 264 -16.49 -11.79 6.96
N HIS A 265 -15.91 -10.84 6.24
CA HIS A 265 -16.44 -10.35 4.98
C HIS A 265 -15.33 -10.32 3.91
N PRO A 266 -15.61 -10.66 2.65
CA PRO A 266 -14.67 -10.49 1.54
C PRO A 266 -14.16 -9.05 1.41
N SER A 267 -13.11 -8.83 0.64
CA SER A 267 -12.62 -7.49 0.30
C SER A 267 -13.72 -6.62 -0.29
N MET A 268 -13.79 -5.38 0.18
CA MET A 268 -14.74 -4.36 -0.28
C MET A 268 -14.10 -2.98 -0.22
N PRO A 269 -14.68 -1.95 -0.85
CA PRO A 269 -14.24 -0.57 -0.70
C PRO A 269 -14.20 -0.13 0.77
N ALA A 270 -13.11 0.52 1.19
CA ALA A 270 -12.89 0.89 2.60
C ALA A 270 -14.05 1.71 3.19
N ARG A 271 -14.58 2.67 2.44
CA ARG A 271 -15.70 3.51 2.89
C ARG A 271 -17.00 2.73 3.18
N GLN A 272 -17.24 1.63 2.44
CA GLN A 272 -18.37 0.75 2.74
C GLN A 272 -18.12 -0.02 4.03
N ALA A 273 -16.90 -0.52 4.22
CA ALA A 273 -16.53 -1.21 5.45
C ALA A 273 -16.57 -0.27 6.67
N PHE A 274 -16.19 1.00 6.52
CA PHE A 274 -16.28 2.00 7.60
C PHE A 274 -17.71 2.25 8.08
N ALA A 275 -18.70 2.20 7.18
CA ALA A 275 -20.10 2.30 7.57
C ALA A 275 -20.61 1.11 8.40
N MET A 276 -19.89 -0.02 8.38
CA MET A 276 -20.26 -1.25 9.08
C MET A 276 -19.77 -1.33 10.53
N ALA A 277 -18.94 -0.37 10.98
CA ALA A 277 -18.36 -0.40 12.33
C ALA A 277 -18.11 0.99 12.89
N ARG A 278 -18.05 1.08 14.23
CA ARG A 278 -17.86 2.35 14.96
C ARG A 278 -16.41 2.79 15.03
N ALA A 279 -15.48 1.83 14.98
CA ALA A 279 -14.05 2.11 15.01
C ALA A 279 -13.26 1.07 14.23
N ILE A 280 -12.09 1.48 13.71
CA ILE A 280 -11.15 0.58 13.05
C ILE A 280 -9.96 0.28 13.96
N VAL A 281 -9.45 -0.95 13.87
CA VAL A 281 -8.19 -1.38 14.52
C VAL A 281 -7.20 -1.79 13.45
N VAL A 282 -6.02 -1.17 13.47
CA VAL A 282 -4.90 -1.46 12.56
C VAL A 282 -3.74 -2.02 13.39
N PRO A 283 -3.77 -3.32 13.74
CA PRO A 283 -2.82 -3.93 14.68
C PRO A 283 -1.57 -4.45 13.96
N SER A 284 -1.16 -3.78 12.92
CA SER A 284 -0.06 -4.20 12.04
C SER A 284 1.26 -4.33 12.80
N ARG A 285 2.09 -5.31 12.39
CA ARG A 285 3.47 -5.49 12.87
C ARG A 285 4.50 -4.76 12.02
N ALA A 286 4.15 -4.44 10.77
CA ALA A 286 4.99 -3.63 9.89
C ALA A 286 4.16 -2.97 8.79
N GLU A 287 4.49 -1.72 8.50
CA GLU A 287 3.89 -0.91 7.43
C GLU A 287 4.95 0.01 6.81
N SER A 288 4.77 0.38 5.54
CA SER A 288 5.55 1.47 4.96
C SER A 288 4.85 2.81 5.15
N LEU A 289 3.68 2.98 4.54
CA LEU A 289 2.73 4.07 4.78
C LEU A 289 1.32 3.58 4.40
N PRO A 290 0.52 3.08 5.36
CA PRO A 290 -0.71 2.37 5.03
C PRO A 290 -1.84 3.29 4.58
N TYR A 291 -2.42 3.00 3.42
CA TYR A 291 -3.60 3.70 2.91
C TYR A 291 -4.78 3.66 3.87
N ILE A 292 -5.01 2.52 4.52
CA ILE A 292 -6.17 2.36 5.40
C ILE A 292 -6.18 3.36 6.56
N VAL A 293 -5.01 3.79 7.06
CA VAL A 293 -4.91 4.82 8.10
C VAL A 293 -5.25 6.20 7.53
N LEU A 294 -4.79 6.51 6.30
CA LEU A 294 -5.16 7.75 5.61
C LEU A 294 -6.66 7.79 5.32
N GLU A 295 -7.22 6.70 4.79
CA GLU A 295 -8.64 6.57 4.47
C GLU A 295 -9.53 6.70 5.71
N ALA A 296 -9.17 6.06 6.82
CA ALA A 296 -9.92 6.13 8.06
C ALA A 296 -9.86 7.53 8.69
N ALA A 297 -8.69 8.18 8.66
CA ALA A 297 -8.53 9.56 9.10
C ALA A 297 -9.35 10.52 8.22
N GLY A 298 -9.26 10.37 6.90
CA GLY A 298 -10.07 11.14 5.94
C GLY A 298 -11.57 10.96 6.13
N ALA A 299 -12.01 9.73 6.40
CA ALA A 299 -13.41 9.41 6.69
C ALA A 299 -13.87 9.78 8.12
N SER A 300 -13.00 10.35 8.94
CA SER A 300 -13.24 10.69 10.35
C SER A 300 -13.70 9.50 11.21
N ILE A 301 -13.17 8.31 10.94
CA ILE A 301 -13.48 7.10 11.72
C ILE A 301 -12.51 6.98 12.89
N PRO A 302 -12.99 6.84 14.14
CA PRO A 302 -12.17 6.55 15.30
C PRO A 302 -11.28 5.31 15.05
N MET A 303 -9.99 5.40 15.39
CA MET A 303 -9.08 4.31 15.07
C MET A 303 -8.06 4.04 16.18
N ILE A 304 -7.63 2.79 16.25
CA ILE A 304 -6.51 2.32 17.05
C ILE A 304 -5.45 1.78 16.10
N CYS A 305 -4.27 2.36 16.11
CA CYS A 305 -3.16 1.97 15.25
C CYS A 305 -1.92 1.64 16.06
N THR A 306 -1.17 0.65 15.61
CA THR A 306 0.13 0.33 16.19
C THR A 306 1.21 1.31 15.70
N ASN A 307 2.20 1.59 16.56
CA ASN A 307 3.34 2.44 16.25
C ASN A 307 4.39 1.67 15.44
N VAL A 308 4.09 1.41 14.17
CA VAL A 308 4.98 0.69 13.26
C VAL A 308 5.10 1.41 11.92
N GLY A 309 6.29 1.34 11.34
CA GLY A 309 6.52 1.89 10.00
C GLY A 309 6.33 3.40 9.92
N GLY A 310 5.68 3.83 8.84
CA GLY A 310 5.35 5.23 8.59
C GLY A 310 4.02 5.69 9.21
N ILE A 311 3.36 4.89 10.08
CA ILE A 311 2.10 5.31 10.70
C ILE A 311 2.31 6.56 11.55
N SER A 312 3.42 6.67 12.29
CA SER A 312 3.76 7.85 13.06
C SER A 312 3.91 9.12 12.20
N GLU A 313 4.29 8.98 10.93
CA GLU A 313 4.38 10.12 10.01
C GLU A 313 2.99 10.64 9.61
N ILE A 314 1.99 9.75 9.54
CA ILE A 314 0.58 10.14 9.34
C ILE A 314 0.06 10.86 10.56
N TYR A 315 0.31 10.34 11.76
CA TYR A 315 -0.16 10.91 13.02
C TYR A 315 0.53 12.23 13.40
N GLY A 316 1.83 12.39 13.05
CA GLY A 316 2.59 13.59 13.37
C GLY A 316 2.62 13.86 14.88
N GLU A 317 2.10 15.01 15.33
CA GLU A 317 2.07 15.40 16.74
C GLU A 317 1.15 14.52 17.60
N GLN A 318 0.20 13.78 16.99
CA GLN A 318 -0.64 12.82 17.70
C GLN A 318 -0.03 11.41 17.81
N ALA A 319 1.25 11.22 17.48
CA ALA A 319 1.90 9.91 17.47
C ALA A 319 1.93 9.21 18.85
N ASP A 320 1.79 9.96 19.95
CA ASP A 320 1.67 9.41 21.31
C ASP A 320 0.39 8.60 21.52
N ALA A 321 -0.59 8.73 20.62
CA ALA A 321 -1.80 7.90 20.63
C ALA A 321 -1.61 6.51 20.03
N LEU A 322 -0.50 6.27 19.36
CA LEU A 322 -0.16 4.97 18.79
C LEU A 322 0.23 3.99 19.89
N VAL A 323 -0.16 2.73 19.70
CA VAL A 323 0.11 1.66 20.67
C VAL A 323 1.21 0.69 20.18
N ASN A 324 1.85 -0.04 21.07
CA ASN A 324 2.77 -1.09 20.65
C ASN A 324 1.99 -2.25 19.97
N PRO A 325 2.60 -2.99 19.02
CA PRO A 325 1.97 -4.13 18.38
C PRO A 325 1.94 -5.36 19.30
N GLU A 326 1.39 -5.15 20.50
CA GLU A 326 1.30 -6.13 21.58
C GLU A 326 -0.13 -6.26 22.08
N LEU A 327 -0.54 -7.49 22.41
CA LEU A 327 -1.91 -7.81 22.81
C LEU A 327 -2.43 -6.93 23.97
N PRO A 328 -1.68 -6.71 25.08
CA PRO A 328 -2.16 -5.89 26.19
C PRO A 328 -2.46 -4.45 25.79
N ASP A 329 -1.59 -3.84 24.98
CA ASP A 329 -1.70 -2.44 24.58
C ASP A 329 -2.89 -2.23 23.63
N ILE A 330 -3.06 -3.12 22.65
CA ILE A 330 -4.20 -3.10 21.71
C ILE A 330 -5.50 -3.30 22.48
N THR A 331 -5.57 -4.31 23.37
CA THR A 331 -6.77 -4.59 24.18
C THR A 331 -7.14 -3.42 25.09
N LYS A 332 -6.14 -2.79 25.72
CA LYS A 332 -6.35 -1.61 26.57
C LYS A 332 -6.92 -0.45 25.76
N ALA A 333 -6.35 -0.18 24.59
CA ALA A 333 -6.83 0.91 23.71
C ALA A 333 -8.26 0.65 23.21
N MET A 334 -8.59 -0.58 22.82
CA MET A 334 -9.94 -0.97 22.41
C MET A 334 -10.96 -0.76 23.54
N ARG A 335 -10.61 -1.17 24.76
CA ARG A 335 -11.45 -0.96 25.94
C ARG A 335 -11.67 0.52 26.23
N THR A 336 -10.61 1.31 26.20
CA THR A 336 -10.67 2.76 26.46
C THR A 336 -11.59 3.43 25.43
N LEU A 337 -11.45 3.08 24.15
CA LEU A 337 -12.29 3.64 23.08
C LEU A 337 -13.77 3.21 23.20
N GLN A 338 -14.02 1.96 23.58
CA GLN A 338 -15.39 1.47 23.85
C GLN A 338 -16.03 2.22 25.03
N GLN A 339 -15.31 2.39 26.12
CA GLN A 339 -15.78 3.15 27.30
C GLN A 339 -16.05 4.61 27.01
N ALA A 340 -15.28 5.22 26.08
CA ALA A 340 -15.51 6.58 25.59
C ALA A 340 -16.69 6.68 24.58
N GLY A 341 -17.43 5.60 24.33
CA GLY A 341 -18.53 5.56 23.36
C GLY A 341 -18.06 5.78 21.93
N PHE A 342 -16.88 5.30 21.59
CA PHE A 342 -16.24 5.44 20.27
C PHE A 342 -15.98 6.90 19.87
N ARG A 343 -15.80 7.78 20.84
CA ARG A 343 -15.32 9.14 20.60
C ARG A 343 -13.81 9.18 20.67
N SER A 344 -13.19 9.97 19.79
CA SER A 344 -11.76 10.17 19.77
C SER A 344 -11.44 11.64 19.54
N ASP A 345 -10.80 12.27 20.49
CA ASP A 345 -10.35 13.68 20.38
C ASP A 345 -9.27 13.84 19.30
N GLN A 346 -8.64 12.75 18.89
CA GLN A 346 -7.58 12.76 17.91
C GLN A 346 -8.07 12.75 16.47
N ILE A 347 -9.34 12.41 16.24
CA ILE A 347 -9.81 12.19 14.87
C ILE A 347 -9.90 13.49 14.07
N ALA A 348 -10.37 14.59 14.66
CA ALA A 348 -10.49 15.86 13.97
C ALA A 348 -9.13 16.45 13.59
N PRO A 349 -8.12 16.55 14.50
CA PRO A 349 -6.78 16.99 14.13
C PRO A 349 -6.10 16.08 13.12
N LEU A 350 -6.32 14.76 13.19
CA LEU A 350 -5.75 13.80 12.26
C LEU A 350 -6.40 13.91 10.87
N HIS A 351 -7.72 14.11 10.82
CA HIS A 351 -8.44 14.41 9.57
C HIS A 351 -7.88 15.65 8.88
N GLU A 352 -7.74 16.76 9.62
CA GLU A 352 -7.19 18.02 9.10
C GLU A 352 -5.76 17.81 8.56
N ARG A 353 -4.92 17.12 9.32
CA ARG A 353 -3.55 16.81 8.90
C ARG A 353 -3.51 16.00 7.60
N VAL A 354 -4.37 14.97 7.47
CA VAL A 354 -4.44 14.13 6.28
C VAL A 354 -4.99 14.93 5.09
N ALA A 355 -6.02 15.73 5.27
CA ALA A 355 -6.58 16.58 4.24
C ALA A 355 -5.54 17.57 3.66
N ASN A 356 -4.70 18.14 4.52
CA ASN A 356 -3.70 19.14 4.13
C ASN A 356 -2.39 18.54 3.59
N GLY A 357 -1.98 17.35 4.07
CA GLY A 357 -0.65 16.80 3.83
C GLY A 357 -0.59 15.54 2.94
N PHE A 358 -1.71 14.82 2.74
CA PHE A 358 -1.69 13.50 2.11
C PHE A 358 -2.72 13.41 0.97
N SER A 359 -2.64 14.32 0.00
CA SER A 359 -3.53 14.31 -1.17
C SER A 359 -2.87 13.67 -2.39
N ILE A 360 -3.67 13.00 -3.25
CA ILE A 360 -3.23 12.47 -4.55
C ILE A 360 -2.59 13.59 -5.38
N ARG A 361 -3.13 14.80 -5.31
CA ARG A 361 -2.60 15.97 -6.03
C ARG A 361 -1.16 16.30 -5.60
N LEU A 362 -0.88 16.35 -4.30
CA LEU A 362 0.48 16.61 -3.79
C LEU A 362 1.43 15.47 -4.17
N MET A 363 1.01 14.23 -4.02
CA MET A 363 1.78 13.05 -4.41
C MET A 363 2.14 13.10 -5.89
N GLU A 364 1.17 13.34 -6.75
CA GLU A 364 1.37 13.45 -8.21
C GLU A 364 2.33 14.58 -8.57
N GLN A 365 2.12 15.78 -8.03
CA GLN A 365 2.95 16.96 -8.29
C GLN A 365 4.41 16.72 -7.93
N HIS A 366 4.70 16.15 -6.77
CA HIS A 366 6.07 15.85 -6.35
C HIS A 366 6.72 14.78 -7.23
N ILE A 367 5.97 13.73 -7.59
CA ILE A 367 6.46 12.68 -8.49
C ILE A 367 6.72 13.25 -9.89
N MET A 368 5.83 14.06 -10.43
CA MET A 368 6.03 14.68 -11.74
C MET A 368 7.20 15.66 -11.76
N GLN A 369 7.40 16.43 -10.70
CA GLN A 369 8.58 17.28 -10.56
C GLN A 369 9.88 16.46 -10.59
N LEU A 370 9.87 15.29 -9.93
CA LEU A 370 11.02 14.39 -9.95
C LEU A 370 11.26 13.80 -11.35
N TYR A 371 10.20 13.41 -12.06
CA TYR A 371 10.30 12.91 -13.44
C TYR A 371 10.91 13.96 -14.37
N ARG A 372 10.40 15.18 -14.34
CA ARG A 372 10.88 16.28 -15.20
C ARG A 372 12.34 16.61 -14.92
N SER A 373 12.71 16.68 -13.67
CA SER A 373 14.11 16.95 -13.30
C SER A 373 15.09 15.86 -13.74
N ALA A 374 14.61 14.63 -13.97
CA ALA A 374 15.44 13.55 -14.50
C ALA A 374 15.46 13.49 -16.03
N LEU A 375 14.54 14.20 -16.69
CA LEU A 375 14.46 14.36 -18.14
C LEU A 375 15.06 15.68 -18.61
N ASP A 376 15.61 16.51 -17.70
CA ASP A 376 16.10 17.87 -17.98
C ASP A 376 15.03 18.79 -18.60
N LEU A 377 13.76 18.68 -18.10
CA LEU A 377 12.58 19.44 -18.57
C LEU A 377 12.06 20.43 -17.53
#